data_df9f5b3240f987de801c7d4c94ba0452
#
_entry.id   df9f5b3240f987de801c7d4c94ba0452
#
_cell.length_a   1.000
_cell.length_b   1.000
_cell.length_c   1.000
_cell.angle_alpha   90.00
_cell.angle_beta   90.00
_cell.angle_gamma   90.00
#
_symmetry.space_group_name_H-M   'P 1'
#
loop_
_entity.id
_entity.type
_entity.pdbx_description
1 polymer ?
#
loop_
_entity_poly.entity_id
_entity_poly.type
_entity_poly.pdbx_seq_one_letter_code
_entity_poly.pdbx_strand_id
1 'polypeptide(L)'
;EDGLYQTGVAIDGSLPDWGEATQGFTLQVTNPDNDHLFSGDTLGTPTILLHYKNYRDISKDTYFEIGFTGLLGWRDEWYVDQGTEIVTVNDSQAARVYGADFNLLWEPTDRMRYRNVVWRSELYLLDRDILIPDGSGSDSLSAWGAFTSLESKLNRKLDLGVRLDYFEPDQKDYAGGSLAPHAFPDDVSFWQVSPYLTFQQSPFVKYRLEYSHLDRKGVEPPENSLTFQLIFAAGPHKHERY
;
A
#
# COMPACT_ATOMS: atom_id res chain seq x y z
N GLU A 1 -5.63 5.36 9.83
CA GLU A 1 -5.79 4.55 8.59
C GLU A 1 -5.95 5.51 7.43
N ASP A 2 -4.83 5.97 6.91
CA ASP A 2 -4.82 7.06 5.93
C ASP A 2 -4.48 6.47 4.56
N GLY A 3 -5.53 5.97 3.88
CA GLY A 3 -5.45 5.56 2.48
C GLY A 3 -5.59 6.77 1.54
N LEU A 4 -5.24 6.58 0.26
CA LEU A 4 -5.54 7.54 -0.79
C LEU A 4 -7.03 7.47 -1.11
N TYR A 5 -7.83 8.38 -0.55
CA TYR A 5 -9.26 8.51 -0.83
C TYR A 5 -9.47 9.73 -1.73
N GLN A 6 -9.56 9.50 -3.02
CA GLN A 6 -9.71 10.56 -4.02
C GLN A 6 -10.90 10.28 -4.92
N THR A 7 -11.58 11.32 -5.35
CA THR A 7 -12.70 11.23 -6.30
C THR A 7 -12.17 11.46 -7.72
N GLY A 8 -12.60 10.65 -8.67
CA GLY A 8 -12.15 10.80 -10.04
C GLY A 8 -12.82 9.84 -11.02
N VAL A 9 -12.17 9.65 -12.14
CA VAL A 9 -12.61 8.77 -13.23
C VAL A 9 -11.56 7.70 -13.46
N ALA A 10 -12.01 6.46 -13.63
CA ALA A 10 -11.17 5.32 -13.96
C ALA A 10 -11.55 4.73 -15.32
N ILE A 11 -10.56 4.27 -16.05
CA ILE A 11 -10.69 3.51 -17.28
C ILE A 11 -9.92 2.21 -17.09
N ASP A 12 -10.63 1.09 -17.17
CA ASP A 12 -10.05 -0.24 -17.15
C ASP A 12 -10.07 -0.83 -18.55
N GLY A 13 -8.99 -1.51 -18.93
CA GLY A 13 -8.88 -2.11 -20.24
C GLY A 13 -8.02 -3.37 -20.25
N SER A 14 -8.18 -4.16 -21.31
CA SER A 14 -7.31 -5.30 -21.60
C SER A 14 -6.42 -4.97 -22.78
N LEU A 15 -5.16 -5.36 -22.69
CA LEU A 15 -4.22 -5.34 -23.80
C LEU A 15 -4.23 -6.70 -24.51
N PRO A 16 -3.73 -6.80 -25.75
CA PRO A 16 -3.56 -8.08 -26.40
C PRO A 16 -2.76 -9.07 -25.57
N ASP A 17 -3.18 -10.32 -25.53
CA ASP A 17 -2.49 -11.36 -24.77
C ASP A 17 -1.05 -11.54 -25.26
N TRP A 18 -0.14 -11.78 -24.33
CA TRP A 18 1.25 -12.10 -24.64
C TRP A 18 1.50 -13.59 -24.36
N GLY A 19 1.38 -14.40 -25.39
CA GLY A 19 1.39 -15.85 -25.26
C GLY A 19 0.18 -16.35 -24.47
N GLU A 20 0.42 -17.01 -23.33
CA GLU A 20 -0.62 -17.50 -22.42
C GLU A 20 -0.97 -16.50 -21.30
N ALA A 21 -0.35 -15.32 -21.32
CA ALA A 21 -0.55 -14.31 -20.29
C ALA A 21 -1.57 -13.29 -20.74
N THR A 22 -2.56 -13.03 -19.91
CA THR A 22 -3.52 -11.95 -20.09
C THR A 22 -2.98 -10.67 -19.45
N GLN A 23 -3.21 -9.55 -20.13
CA GLN A 23 -2.72 -8.25 -19.70
C GLN A 23 -3.88 -7.29 -19.49
N GLY A 24 -3.81 -6.54 -18.41
CA GLY A 24 -4.78 -5.49 -18.08
C GLY A 24 -4.10 -4.20 -17.66
N PHE A 25 -4.84 -3.10 -17.78
CA PHE A 25 -4.42 -1.82 -17.24
C PHE A 25 -5.60 -1.07 -16.63
N THR A 26 -5.29 -0.24 -15.67
CA THR A 26 -6.20 0.74 -15.09
C THR A 26 -5.53 2.11 -15.16
N LEU A 27 -6.22 3.08 -15.76
CA LEU A 27 -5.84 4.49 -15.74
C LEU A 27 -6.85 5.25 -14.91
N GLN A 28 -6.38 6.00 -13.91
CA GLN A 28 -7.23 6.87 -13.09
C GLN A 28 -6.74 8.30 -13.16
N VAL A 29 -7.69 9.22 -13.22
CA VAL A 29 -7.46 10.67 -13.05
C VAL A 29 -8.39 11.11 -11.93
N THR A 30 -7.79 11.59 -10.85
CA THR A 30 -8.50 11.92 -9.60
C THR A 30 -8.19 13.36 -9.19
N ASN A 31 -9.01 13.89 -8.29
CA ASN A 31 -8.68 15.15 -7.63
C ASN A 31 -7.46 14.98 -6.71
N PRO A 32 -6.71 16.06 -6.40
CA PRO A 32 -5.54 15.99 -5.52
C PRO A 32 -5.90 16.01 -4.02
N ASP A 33 -7.16 15.78 -3.67
CA ASP A 33 -7.69 15.88 -2.32
C ASP A 33 -7.19 14.73 -1.42
N ASN A 34 -5.93 14.88 -1.01
CA ASN A 34 -5.28 13.99 -0.07
C ASN A 34 -4.22 14.76 0.73
N ASP A 35 -4.58 15.17 1.93
CA ASP A 35 -3.77 16.06 2.78
C ASP A 35 -2.35 15.56 3.09
N HIS A 36 -2.07 14.28 2.89
CA HIS A 36 -0.75 13.71 3.17
C HIS A 36 0.22 13.81 2.00
N LEU A 37 -0.26 13.53 0.78
CA LEU A 37 0.61 13.40 -0.38
C LEU A 37 0.36 14.44 -1.45
N PHE A 38 -0.89 14.80 -1.70
CA PHE A 38 -1.30 15.71 -2.76
C PHE A 38 -2.22 16.81 -2.23
N SER A 39 -2.11 17.99 -2.80
CA SER A 39 -3.04 19.10 -2.55
C SER A 39 -3.13 19.99 -3.78
N GLY A 40 -4.18 20.79 -3.87
CA GLY A 40 -4.36 21.77 -4.93
C GLY A 40 -5.75 21.73 -5.57
N ASP A 41 -5.92 22.49 -6.65
CA ASP A 41 -7.20 22.59 -7.35
C ASP A 41 -7.54 21.33 -8.14
N THR A 42 -8.76 20.86 -8.02
CA THR A 42 -9.27 19.61 -8.63
C THR A 42 -8.97 19.45 -10.12
N LEU A 43 -8.98 20.54 -10.89
CA LEU A 43 -8.70 20.53 -12.33
C LEU A 43 -7.32 21.08 -12.69
N GLY A 44 -6.68 21.79 -11.77
CA GLY A 44 -5.36 22.41 -12.00
C GLY A 44 -4.21 21.42 -11.89
N THR A 45 -4.28 20.55 -10.88
CA THR A 45 -3.21 19.59 -10.54
C THR A 45 -3.77 18.20 -10.27
N PRO A 46 -4.42 17.54 -11.25
CA PRO A 46 -5.02 16.21 -11.02
C PRO A 46 -3.95 15.18 -10.67
N THR A 47 -4.34 14.18 -9.88
CA THR A 47 -3.52 13.00 -9.65
C THR A 47 -3.77 11.96 -10.73
N ILE A 48 -2.70 11.37 -11.27
CA ILE A 48 -2.75 10.39 -12.36
C ILE A 48 -2.16 9.07 -11.85
N LEU A 49 -2.94 7.99 -11.91
CA LEU A 49 -2.49 6.64 -11.59
C LEU A 49 -2.57 5.77 -12.85
N LEU A 50 -1.50 5.04 -13.12
CA LEU A 50 -1.47 3.97 -14.10
C LEU A 50 -1.07 2.68 -13.38
N HIS A 51 -1.92 1.66 -13.48
CA HIS A 51 -1.60 0.32 -13.02
C HIS A 51 -1.65 -0.65 -14.22
N TYR A 52 -0.60 -1.41 -14.40
CA TYR A 52 -0.51 -2.50 -15.37
C TYR A 52 -0.40 -3.82 -14.63
N LYS A 53 -1.10 -4.86 -15.10
CA LYS A 53 -0.97 -6.21 -14.58
C LYS A 53 -0.87 -7.26 -15.68
N ASN A 54 -0.11 -8.28 -15.39
CA ASN A 54 0.04 -9.46 -16.22
C ASN A 54 -0.22 -10.70 -15.34
N TYR A 55 -1.10 -11.56 -15.79
CA TYR A 55 -1.46 -12.75 -15.05
C TYR A 55 -1.66 -13.96 -15.97
N ARG A 56 -1.34 -15.14 -15.43
CA ARG A 56 -1.47 -16.42 -16.15
C ARG A 56 -1.53 -17.60 -15.20
N ASP A 57 -2.05 -18.71 -15.70
CA ASP A 57 -1.87 -20.01 -15.07
C ASP A 57 -0.51 -20.58 -15.47
N ILE A 58 0.40 -20.81 -14.49
CA ILE A 58 1.69 -21.46 -14.72
C ILE A 58 1.49 -22.98 -14.84
N SER A 59 0.47 -23.49 -14.17
CA SER A 59 0.02 -24.87 -14.25
C SER A 59 -1.47 -24.94 -13.95
N LYS A 60 -2.08 -26.13 -14.10
CA LYS A 60 -3.49 -26.37 -13.74
C LYS A 60 -3.85 -26.05 -12.27
N ASP A 61 -2.83 -25.98 -11.41
CA ASP A 61 -2.97 -25.77 -9.96
C ASP A 61 -2.30 -24.48 -9.48
N THR A 62 -1.70 -23.68 -10.37
CA THR A 62 -0.90 -22.52 -9.97
C THR A 62 -1.20 -21.31 -10.83
N TYR A 63 -1.76 -20.28 -10.21
CA TYR A 63 -1.97 -18.96 -10.77
C TYR A 63 -0.86 -18.00 -10.35
N PHE A 64 -0.47 -17.12 -11.25
CA PHE A 64 0.55 -16.11 -11.05
C PHE A 64 0.07 -14.75 -11.57
N GLU A 65 0.35 -13.69 -10.83
CA GLU A 65 0.08 -12.31 -11.24
C GLU A 65 1.26 -11.42 -10.82
N ILE A 66 1.61 -10.47 -11.69
CA ILE A 66 2.55 -9.39 -11.40
C ILE A 66 1.94 -8.08 -11.89
N GLY A 67 2.05 -7.05 -11.09
CA GLY A 67 1.58 -5.71 -11.41
C GLY A 67 2.66 -4.64 -11.21
N PHE A 68 2.46 -3.51 -11.91
CA PHE A 68 3.28 -2.31 -11.76
C PHE A 68 2.38 -1.10 -11.71
N THR A 69 2.61 -0.23 -10.74
CA THR A 69 1.85 1.01 -10.51
C THR A 69 2.76 2.21 -10.64
N GLY A 70 2.29 3.24 -11.33
CA GLY A 70 2.86 4.57 -11.30
C GLY A 70 1.78 5.56 -10.89
N LEU A 71 2.08 6.40 -9.90
CA LEU A 71 1.20 7.46 -9.42
C LEU A 71 1.97 8.77 -9.44
N LEU A 72 1.38 9.80 -10.06
CA LEU A 72 1.93 11.15 -10.16
C LEU A 72 0.89 12.15 -9.70
N GLY A 73 1.31 13.08 -8.86
CA GLY A 73 0.49 14.20 -8.42
C GLY A 73 1.37 15.34 -7.92
N TRP A 74 0.73 16.39 -7.43
CA TRP A 74 1.41 17.59 -6.94
C TRP A 74 0.85 17.99 -5.59
N ARG A 75 1.69 18.68 -4.83
CA ARG A 75 1.30 19.37 -3.61
C ARG A 75 1.55 20.85 -3.80
N ASP A 76 0.49 21.66 -3.72
CA ASP A 76 0.54 23.09 -3.97
C ASP A 76 0.58 23.90 -2.68
N GLU A 77 0.10 23.35 -1.55
CA GLU A 77 0.01 24.07 -0.27
C GLU A 77 1.02 23.54 0.73
N TRP A 78 1.80 24.46 1.32
CA TRP A 78 2.81 24.19 2.31
C TRP A 78 2.61 25.09 3.53
N TYR A 79 2.74 24.52 4.72
CA TYR A 79 2.67 25.25 5.97
C TYR A 79 4.09 25.42 6.50
N VAL A 80 4.61 26.64 6.45
CA VAL A 80 5.96 26.97 6.93
C VAL A 80 5.87 27.62 8.29
N ASP A 81 6.51 27.02 9.29
CA ASP A 81 6.63 27.59 10.63
C ASP A 81 7.79 28.60 10.65
N GLN A 82 7.45 29.88 10.80
CA GLN A 82 8.44 30.97 10.94
C GLN A 82 8.76 31.30 12.40
N GLY A 83 8.38 30.42 13.34
CA GLY A 83 8.65 30.56 14.77
C GLY A 83 7.67 31.47 15.53
N THR A 84 7.03 32.44 14.90
CA THR A 84 6.01 33.32 15.47
C THR A 84 4.63 33.06 14.85
N GLU A 85 4.57 32.55 13.65
CA GLU A 85 3.35 32.22 12.93
C GLU A 85 3.59 31.10 11.91
N ILE A 86 2.53 30.38 11.58
CA ILE A 86 2.52 29.41 10.48
C ILE A 86 2.03 30.15 9.24
N VAL A 87 2.85 30.18 8.20
CA VAL A 87 2.53 30.84 6.93
C VAL A 87 2.23 29.79 5.87
N THR A 88 1.13 29.96 5.17
CA THR A 88 0.82 29.14 3.99
C THR A 88 1.58 29.67 2.78
N VAL A 89 2.35 28.81 2.15
CA VAL A 89 3.08 29.09 0.91
C VAL A 89 2.51 28.22 -0.20
N ASN A 90 2.18 28.85 -1.32
CA ASN A 90 1.72 28.14 -2.51
C ASN A 90 2.91 27.95 -3.45
N ASP A 91 3.40 26.71 -3.52
CA ASP A 91 4.46 26.31 -4.44
C ASP A 91 4.26 24.85 -4.85
N SER A 92 4.14 24.60 -6.15
CA SER A 92 3.77 23.28 -6.67
C SER A 92 4.98 22.35 -6.71
N GLN A 93 4.95 21.33 -5.87
CA GLN A 93 5.99 20.31 -5.78
C GLN A 93 5.43 18.93 -6.20
N ALA A 94 6.19 18.21 -7.04
CA ALA A 94 5.75 16.92 -7.56
C ALA A 94 5.95 15.79 -6.55
N ALA A 95 5.00 14.85 -6.53
CA ALA A 95 5.13 13.59 -5.81
C ALA A 95 4.84 12.40 -6.74
N ARG A 96 5.70 11.41 -6.70
CA ARG A 96 5.70 10.22 -7.55
C ARG A 96 5.74 8.98 -6.66
N VAL A 97 4.86 8.03 -6.94
CA VAL A 97 4.89 6.72 -6.27
C VAL A 97 5.00 5.65 -7.34
N TYR A 98 5.93 4.75 -7.15
CA TYR A 98 6.09 3.58 -7.99
C TYR A 98 5.80 2.34 -7.16
N GLY A 99 5.00 1.44 -7.69
CA GLY A 99 4.62 0.19 -7.05
C GLY A 99 4.94 -1.02 -7.91
N ALA A 100 5.26 -2.13 -7.27
CA ALA A 100 5.29 -3.44 -7.88
C ALA A 100 4.58 -4.41 -6.96
N ASP A 101 3.70 -5.24 -7.52
CA ASP A 101 2.96 -6.25 -6.79
C ASP A 101 3.13 -7.63 -7.41
N PHE A 102 3.04 -8.64 -6.57
CA PHE A 102 3.21 -10.03 -6.93
C PHE A 102 2.19 -10.88 -6.18
N ASN A 103 1.51 -11.77 -6.89
CA ASN A 103 0.57 -12.70 -6.31
C ASN A 103 0.77 -14.09 -6.92
N LEU A 104 0.92 -15.11 -6.08
CA LEU A 104 0.99 -16.49 -6.46
C LEU A 104 -0.01 -17.30 -5.63
N LEU A 105 -0.91 -17.98 -6.33
CA LEU A 105 -1.87 -18.89 -5.74
C LEU A 105 -1.56 -20.32 -6.22
N TRP A 106 -1.22 -21.20 -5.30
CA TRP A 106 -1.20 -22.64 -5.54
C TRP A 106 -2.45 -23.26 -4.89
N GLU A 107 -3.30 -23.86 -5.72
CA GLU A 107 -4.57 -24.45 -5.31
C GLU A 107 -4.82 -25.77 -6.07
N PRO A 108 -4.42 -26.92 -5.51
CA PRO A 108 -4.57 -28.19 -6.21
C PRO A 108 -6.05 -28.51 -6.47
N THR A 109 -6.38 -28.74 -7.74
CA THR A 109 -7.76 -28.90 -8.25
C THR A 109 -8.54 -30.04 -7.60
N ASP A 110 -7.84 -31.09 -7.13
CA ASP A 110 -8.44 -32.23 -6.40
C ASP A 110 -8.61 -31.97 -4.89
N ARG A 111 -7.95 -30.97 -4.34
CA ARG A 111 -7.88 -30.69 -2.89
C ARG A 111 -8.06 -29.23 -2.49
N MET A 112 -8.56 -28.38 -3.38
CA MET A 112 -8.70 -26.93 -3.16
C MET A 112 -9.44 -26.56 -1.86
N ARG A 113 -10.37 -27.40 -1.40
CA ARG A 113 -11.09 -27.19 -0.13
C ARG A 113 -10.25 -27.40 1.11
N TYR A 114 -9.09 -28.03 0.99
CA TYR A 114 -8.27 -28.49 2.13
C TYR A 114 -6.88 -27.92 2.12
N ARG A 115 -6.38 -27.53 0.95
CA ARG A 115 -5.02 -27.04 0.77
C ARG A 115 -5.00 -25.94 -0.28
N ASN A 116 -4.43 -24.83 0.07
CA ASN A 116 -3.92 -23.84 -0.85
C ASN A 116 -2.73 -23.15 -0.20
N VAL A 117 -1.94 -22.48 -1.01
CA VAL A 117 -0.90 -21.54 -0.58
C VAL A 117 -1.08 -20.27 -1.38
N VAL A 118 -1.16 -19.14 -0.68
CA VAL A 118 -1.23 -17.81 -1.27
C VAL A 118 0.01 -17.06 -0.83
N TRP A 119 0.77 -16.57 -1.79
CA TRP A 119 1.89 -15.67 -1.53
C TRP A 119 1.62 -14.33 -2.20
N ARG A 120 1.66 -13.25 -1.43
CA ARG A 120 1.47 -11.87 -1.89
C ARG A 120 2.63 -11.02 -1.41
N SER A 121 3.12 -10.15 -2.30
CA SER A 121 4.14 -9.17 -1.95
C SER A 121 3.88 -7.87 -2.69
N GLU A 122 4.14 -6.76 -2.03
CA GLU A 122 4.08 -5.44 -2.63
C GLU A 122 5.31 -4.63 -2.21
N LEU A 123 5.80 -3.82 -3.13
CA LEU A 123 6.88 -2.85 -2.93
C LEU A 123 6.40 -1.50 -3.42
N TYR A 124 6.62 -0.46 -2.62
CA TYR A 124 6.36 0.92 -2.99
C TYR A 124 7.60 1.78 -2.78
N LEU A 125 7.85 2.66 -3.75
CA LEU A 125 8.89 3.66 -3.74
C LEU A 125 8.22 5.02 -3.87
N LEU A 126 8.46 5.92 -2.92
CA LEU A 126 8.04 7.31 -2.95
C LEU A 126 9.25 8.17 -3.32
N ASP A 127 9.05 9.10 -4.26
CA ASP A 127 9.94 10.21 -4.57
C ASP A 127 9.10 11.48 -4.66
N ARG A 128 9.36 12.44 -3.78
CA ARG A 128 8.64 13.71 -3.79
C ARG A 128 9.56 14.89 -3.60
N ASP A 129 9.25 15.95 -4.30
CA ASP A 129 9.87 17.25 -4.08
C ASP A 129 9.17 17.93 -2.88
N ILE A 130 9.93 18.60 -2.04
CA ILE A 130 9.45 19.32 -0.85
C ILE A 130 10.01 20.72 -0.83
N LEU A 131 9.25 21.67 -0.30
CA LEU A 131 9.73 23.03 -0.07
C LEU A 131 10.59 23.04 1.21
N ILE A 132 11.80 23.61 1.12
CA ILE A 132 12.66 23.79 2.30
C ILE A 132 12.02 24.82 3.24
N PRO A 133 11.96 24.58 4.56
CA PRO A 133 11.21 25.42 5.50
C PRO A 133 11.63 26.89 5.55
N ASP A 134 12.87 27.21 5.25
CA ASP A 134 13.39 28.57 5.21
C ASP A 134 13.08 29.33 3.90
N GLY A 135 12.42 28.65 2.94
CA GLY A 135 12.08 29.21 1.64
C GLY A 135 13.28 29.33 0.70
N SER A 136 14.42 28.71 1.00
CA SER A 136 15.64 28.77 0.19
C SER A 136 15.56 28.00 -1.12
N GLY A 137 14.53 27.14 -1.28
CA GLY A 137 14.34 26.33 -2.48
C GLY A 137 13.54 25.06 -2.22
N SER A 138 13.69 24.09 -3.10
CA SER A 138 13.13 22.74 -2.97
C SER A 138 14.22 21.69 -2.81
N ASP A 139 13.89 20.58 -2.16
CA ASP A 139 14.72 19.38 -2.05
C ASP A 139 13.85 18.14 -2.35
N SER A 140 14.47 17.00 -2.56
CA SER A 140 13.76 15.74 -2.77
C SER A 140 13.77 14.89 -1.51
N LEU A 141 12.65 14.23 -1.24
CA LEU A 141 12.49 13.27 -0.15
C LEU A 141 12.03 11.94 -0.72
N SER A 142 12.68 10.86 -0.31
CA SER A 142 12.32 9.51 -0.73
C SER A 142 11.93 8.64 0.45
N ALA A 143 11.12 7.62 0.17
CA ALA A 143 10.82 6.55 1.11
C ALA A 143 10.54 5.27 0.34
N TRP A 144 10.73 4.13 0.98
CA TRP A 144 10.27 2.88 0.43
C TRP A 144 9.65 1.99 1.49
N GLY A 145 8.69 1.20 1.07
CA GLY A 145 8.02 0.24 1.92
C GLY A 145 7.69 -1.02 1.15
N ALA A 146 7.71 -2.14 1.83
CA ALA A 146 7.37 -3.42 1.25
C ALA A 146 6.66 -4.29 2.26
N PHE A 147 5.77 -5.15 1.77
CA PHE A 147 5.31 -6.28 2.55
C PHE A 147 5.35 -7.58 1.76
N THR A 148 5.45 -8.68 2.48
CA THR A 148 5.22 -10.01 1.94
C THR A 148 4.38 -10.82 2.91
N SER A 149 3.43 -11.60 2.39
CA SER A 149 2.57 -12.47 3.17
C SER A 149 2.47 -13.85 2.55
N LEU A 150 2.55 -14.86 3.38
CA LEU A 150 2.34 -16.25 3.01
C LEU A 150 1.22 -16.82 3.87
N GLU A 151 0.16 -17.29 3.22
CA GLU A 151 -0.97 -17.96 3.87
C GLU A 151 -1.15 -19.37 3.32
N SER A 152 -1.40 -20.33 4.18
CA SER A 152 -1.67 -21.71 3.79
C SER A 152 -2.90 -22.25 4.49
N LYS A 153 -3.78 -22.86 3.72
CA LYS A 153 -4.92 -23.62 4.24
C LYS A 153 -4.45 -24.97 4.77
N LEU A 154 -4.61 -25.19 6.06
CA LEU A 154 -4.26 -26.45 6.72
C LEU A 154 -5.38 -27.50 6.62
N ASN A 155 -6.64 -27.03 6.61
CA ASN A 155 -7.84 -27.85 6.41
C ASN A 155 -9.02 -26.95 6.02
N ARG A 156 -10.24 -27.53 5.93
CA ARG A 156 -11.46 -26.80 5.53
C ARG A 156 -11.77 -25.55 6.35
N LYS A 157 -11.27 -25.47 7.56
CA LYS A 157 -11.67 -24.43 8.52
C LYS A 157 -10.50 -23.63 9.08
N LEU A 158 -9.28 -24.01 8.78
CA LEU A 158 -8.11 -23.43 9.42
C LEU A 158 -7.09 -23.00 8.38
N ASP A 159 -6.76 -21.71 8.41
CA ASP A 159 -5.70 -21.10 7.63
C ASP A 159 -4.62 -20.56 8.56
N LEU A 160 -3.36 -20.77 8.25
CA LEU A 160 -2.19 -20.22 8.94
C LEU A 160 -1.47 -19.29 8.01
N GLY A 161 -1.11 -18.12 8.49
CA GLY A 161 -0.35 -17.17 7.71
C GLY A 161 0.68 -16.40 8.52
N VAL A 162 1.58 -15.76 7.79
CA VAL A 162 2.54 -14.80 8.32
C VAL A 162 2.67 -13.63 7.35
N ARG A 163 2.77 -12.42 7.90
CA ARG A 163 3.07 -11.21 7.15
C ARG A 163 4.33 -10.57 7.71
N LEU A 164 5.16 -10.07 6.81
CA LEU A 164 6.35 -9.28 7.11
C LEU A 164 6.17 -7.93 6.43
N ASP A 165 6.36 -6.86 7.18
CA ASP A 165 6.33 -5.49 6.70
C ASP A 165 7.67 -4.83 6.97
N TYR A 166 8.08 -3.95 6.06
CA TYR A 166 9.26 -3.11 6.19
C TYR A 166 8.97 -1.72 5.65
N PHE A 167 9.49 -0.70 6.32
CA PHE A 167 9.41 0.70 5.88
C PHE A 167 10.70 1.42 6.21
N GLU A 168 11.17 2.24 5.27
CA GLU A 168 12.35 3.10 5.44
C GLU A 168 12.12 4.46 4.78
N PRO A 169 11.96 5.52 5.59
CA PRO A 169 11.93 6.89 5.11
C PRO A 169 13.34 7.43 4.93
N ASP A 170 13.51 8.35 3.98
CA ASP A 170 14.69 9.20 3.91
C ASP A 170 14.62 10.24 5.03
N GLN A 171 15.63 10.24 5.89
CA GLN A 171 15.71 11.17 7.02
C GLN A 171 16.62 12.33 6.64
N LYS A 172 16.03 13.52 6.48
CA LYS A 172 16.80 14.74 6.24
C LYS A 172 16.53 15.73 7.38
N ASP A 173 17.61 16.12 8.05
CA ASP A 173 17.57 17.17 9.05
C ASP A 173 17.70 18.53 8.37
N TYR A 174 16.65 19.31 8.42
CA TYR A 174 16.68 20.72 8.00
C TYR A 174 16.89 21.62 9.21
N ALA A 175 17.98 22.42 9.18
CA ALA A 175 18.25 23.37 10.25
C ALA A 175 17.15 24.44 10.31
N GLY A 176 16.43 24.49 11.43
CA GLY A 176 15.55 25.61 11.78
C GLY A 176 14.05 25.44 11.57
N GLY A 177 13.55 24.25 11.34
CA GLY A 177 12.11 24.11 11.25
C GLY A 177 11.61 22.69 11.06
N SER A 178 10.57 22.35 11.77
CA SER A 178 9.68 21.28 11.37
C SER A 178 9.18 21.60 9.96
N LEU A 179 9.59 20.82 8.98
CA LEU A 179 8.81 20.75 7.75
C LEU A 179 7.36 20.55 8.16
N ALA A 180 6.47 21.24 7.49
CA ALA A 180 5.04 21.13 7.69
C ALA A 180 4.62 19.69 8.03
N PRO A 181 3.54 19.48 8.77
CA PRO A 181 3.16 18.24 9.46
C PRO A 181 3.09 16.97 8.59
N HIS A 182 3.58 17.03 7.37
CA HIS A 182 3.53 15.97 6.37
C HIS A 182 4.88 15.61 5.72
N ALA A 183 5.98 16.21 6.16
CA ALA A 183 7.28 15.60 5.96
C ALA A 183 7.46 14.59 7.09
N PHE A 184 8.05 13.44 6.86
CA PHE A 184 8.20 12.37 7.84
C PHE A 184 9.19 12.69 8.99
N PRO A 185 9.00 13.80 9.79
CA PRO A 185 10.01 14.22 10.77
C PRO A 185 10.17 13.22 11.91
N ASP A 186 9.11 12.44 12.18
CA ASP A 186 9.08 11.46 13.26
C ASP A 186 9.04 10.01 12.72
N ASP A 187 9.02 9.83 11.40
CA ASP A 187 8.99 8.49 10.84
C ASP A 187 10.39 7.87 10.88
N VAL A 188 10.46 6.72 11.47
CA VAL A 188 11.67 5.92 11.57
C VAL A 188 11.49 4.62 10.82
N SER A 189 12.61 4.05 10.36
CA SER A 189 12.59 2.72 9.75
C SER A 189 12.01 1.71 10.73
N PHE A 190 11.15 0.84 10.24
CA PHE A 190 10.60 -0.25 11.04
C PHE A 190 10.51 -1.54 10.24
N TRP A 191 10.46 -2.63 10.98
CA TRP A 191 10.01 -3.92 10.48
C TRP A 191 8.97 -4.51 11.42
N GLN A 192 8.06 -5.28 10.86
CA GLN A 192 7.02 -5.96 11.61
C GLN A 192 6.87 -7.39 11.12
N VAL A 193 6.66 -8.31 12.05
CA VAL A 193 6.27 -9.69 11.74
C VAL A 193 4.94 -10.00 12.42
N SER A 194 3.99 -10.53 11.64
CA SER A 194 2.62 -10.78 12.09
C SER A 194 2.17 -12.19 11.70
N PRO A 195 2.47 -13.22 12.48
CA PRO A 195 1.85 -14.54 12.34
C PRO A 195 0.37 -14.47 12.75
N TYR A 196 -0.48 -15.17 12.01
CA TYR A 196 -1.91 -15.23 12.28
C TYR A 196 -2.52 -16.60 12.01
N LEU A 197 -3.62 -16.88 12.71
CA LEU A 197 -4.44 -18.06 12.54
C LEU A 197 -5.88 -17.62 12.24
N THR A 198 -6.46 -18.14 11.15
CA THR A 198 -7.85 -17.86 10.79
C THR A 198 -8.68 -19.14 10.90
N PHE A 199 -9.74 -19.09 11.69
CA PHE A 199 -10.72 -20.16 11.78
C PHE A 199 -12.00 -19.78 11.05
N GLN A 200 -12.34 -20.52 10.00
CA GLN A 200 -13.56 -20.36 9.22
C GLN A 200 -14.68 -21.21 9.83
N GLN A 201 -15.50 -20.59 10.66
CA GLN A 201 -16.63 -21.25 11.29
C GLN A 201 -17.70 -21.64 10.24
N SER A 202 -17.97 -20.73 9.30
CA SER A 202 -18.89 -20.90 8.18
C SER A 202 -18.42 -20.03 6.99
N PRO A 203 -19.06 -20.10 5.81
CA PRO A 203 -18.79 -19.16 4.71
C PRO A 203 -18.99 -17.69 5.07
N PHE A 204 -19.76 -17.41 6.13
CA PHE A 204 -20.16 -16.06 6.55
C PHE A 204 -19.45 -15.58 7.81
N VAL A 205 -18.75 -16.45 8.54
CA VAL A 205 -18.14 -16.10 9.83
C VAL A 205 -16.71 -16.62 9.89
N LYS A 206 -15.77 -15.71 10.15
CA LYS A 206 -14.36 -15.99 10.33
C LYS A 206 -13.88 -15.36 11.63
N TYR A 207 -13.00 -16.06 12.33
CA TYR A 207 -12.27 -15.58 13.48
C TYR A 207 -10.79 -15.56 13.13
N ARG A 208 -10.09 -14.45 13.39
CA ARG A 208 -8.64 -14.36 13.21
C ARG A 208 -8.00 -13.96 14.53
N LEU A 209 -6.95 -14.66 14.88
CA LEU A 209 -6.04 -14.29 15.95
C LEU A 209 -4.70 -13.96 15.31
N GLU A 210 -4.19 -12.78 15.57
CA GLU A 210 -2.93 -12.26 15.02
C GLU A 210 -2.06 -11.73 16.16
N TYR A 211 -0.81 -12.13 16.17
CA TYR A 211 0.23 -11.54 16.99
C TYR A 211 1.12 -10.69 16.10
N SER A 212 1.43 -9.46 16.51
CA SER A 212 2.33 -8.58 15.80
C SER A 212 3.47 -8.15 16.69
N HIS A 213 4.69 -8.26 16.16
CA HIS A 213 5.91 -7.74 16.75
C HIS A 213 6.44 -6.64 15.82
N LEU A 214 6.48 -5.41 16.32
CA LEU A 214 6.93 -4.22 15.61
C LEU A 214 8.17 -3.66 16.29
N ASP A 215 9.25 -3.54 15.52
CA ASP A 215 10.51 -2.94 15.95
C ASP A 215 10.77 -1.68 15.12
N ARG A 216 10.88 -0.53 15.79
CA ARG A 216 11.16 0.78 15.20
C ARG A 216 12.57 1.21 15.58
N LYS A 217 13.35 1.63 14.60
CA LYS A 217 14.73 2.08 14.81
C LYS A 217 14.79 3.24 15.80
N GLY A 218 15.49 3.03 16.91
CA GLY A 218 15.66 4.06 17.94
C GLY A 218 14.51 4.20 18.93
N VAL A 219 13.49 3.36 18.86
CA VAL A 219 12.36 3.32 19.80
C VAL A 219 12.39 2.00 20.57
N GLU A 220 12.59 2.06 21.87
CA GLU A 220 12.58 0.88 22.74
C GLU A 220 11.58 1.02 23.88
N PRO A 221 10.96 -0.08 24.31
CA PRO A 221 11.05 -1.44 23.76
C PRO A 221 10.23 -1.64 22.48
N PRO A 222 10.48 -2.73 21.73
CA PRO A 222 9.63 -3.13 20.61
C PRO A 222 8.17 -3.30 21.03
N GLU A 223 7.25 -2.95 20.15
CA GLU A 223 5.83 -3.06 20.40
C GLU A 223 5.31 -4.47 20.08
N ASN A 224 4.54 -5.03 20.99
CA ASN A 224 3.90 -6.33 20.81
C ASN A 224 2.39 -6.17 20.95
N SER A 225 1.63 -6.69 20.01
CA SER A 225 0.17 -6.67 20.06
C SER A 225 -0.44 -8.02 19.76
N LEU A 226 -1.61 -8.26 20.35
CA LEU A 226 -2.43 -9.44 20.07
C LEU A 226 -3.81 -8.93 19.63
N THR A 227 -4.17 -9.22 18.39
CA THR A 227 -5.43 -8.78 17.80
C THR A 227 -6.36 -9.97 17.59
N PHE A 228 -7.58 -9.87 18.09
CA PHE A 228 -8.65 -10.78 17.77
C PHE A 228 -9.66 -10.08 16.86
N GLN A 229 -9.93 -10.68 15.70
CA GLN A 229 -10.81 -10.13 14.68
C GLN A 229 -11.96 -11.09 14.41
N LEU A 230 -13.18 -10.56 14.39
CA LEU A 230 -14.40 -11.27 14.03
C LEU A 230 -14.96 -10.66 12.75
N ILE A 231 -15.07 -11.46 11.70
CA ILE A 231 -15.51 -11.02 10.38
C ILE A 231 -16.84 -11.70 10.07
N PHE A 232 -17.87 -10.89 9.83
CA PHE A 232 -19.17 -11.33 9.36
C PHE A 232 -19.39 -10.85 7.93
N ALA A 233 -19.82 -11.75 7.05
CA ALA A 233 -20.29 -11.40 5.73
C ALA A 233 -21.81 -11.60 5.69
N ALA A 234 -22.56 -10.53 5.37
CA ALA A 234 -24.01 -10.61 5.15
C ALA A 234 -24.29 -10.33 3.66
N GLY A 235 -25.02 -11.22 3.01
CA GLY A 235 -25.43 -11.04 1.61
C GLY A 235 -25.29 -12.33 0.78
N PRO A 236 -25.69 -12.29 -0.50
CA PRO A 236 -25.51 -13.41 -1.39
C PRO A 236 -24.01 -13.70 -1.54
N HIS A 237 -23.64 -14.92 -1.30
CA HIS A 237 -22.26 -15.37 -1.40
C HIS A 237 -21.84 -15.30 -2.87
N LYS A 238 -21.11 -14.24 -3.25
CA LYS A 238 -20.32 -14.29 -4.48
C LYS A 238 -19.19 -15.26 -4.22
N HIS A 239 -19.14 -16.34 -4.99
CA HIS A 239 -17.91 -17.11 -5.10
C HIS A 239 -16.89 -16.16 -5.75
N GLU A 240 -16.07 -15.52 -4.94
CA GLU A 240 -14.90 -14.83 -5.43
C GLU A 240 -14.02 -15.89 -6.09
N ARG A 241 -14.03 -15.90 -7.41
CA ARG A 241 -12.91 -16.45 -8.16
C ARG A 241 -11.82 -15.39 -8.04
N TYR A 242 -10.79 -15.73 -7.32
CA TYR A 242 -9.59 -14.93 -7.21
C TYR A 242 -8.92 -14.80 -8.57
#